data_2dba54b935ca1f67da1b4660816fefe4
#
_entry.id   2dba54b935ca1f67da1b4660816fefe4
#
_cell.length_a   1.000
_cell.length_b   1.000
_cell.length_c   1.000
_cell.angle_alpha   90.00
_cell.angle_beta   90.00
_cell.angle_gamma   90.00
#
_symmetry.space_group_name_H-M   'P 1'
#
loop_
_entity.id
_entity.type
_entity.pdbx_description
1 polymer ?
#
loop_
_entity_poly.entity_id
_entity_poly.type
_entity_poly.pdbx_seq_one_letter_code
_entity_poly.pdbx_strand_id
1 'polypeptide(L)'
;MELSKTLGVIFNIELMRGGPAAQFARQVEKLGYSALWYGEGVSGRDPFVIGGHLMANTEKLLIGTSIINVWKRSPIAMVGAAKGLAEIYGPRFILGLGVSHAPAVEKLGRSYDRPYSAMAHYLAEMDHPAGHAAEPPAGERAPRILAALGPRMLELSRDEADGAHPYFVPVEHTSFARQVLGPAPLLIPEMAVVLESDRSAALAAARGYTSRYLRLPNYVSNLRRFGYGTEDTAGSGSERLIDAIIPHGPAVIAERTRQHLEAGADHVLLQPLGADGGFALPDLAPLAEALAGV
;
A
#
# COMPACT_ATOMS: atom_id res chain seq x y z
N MET A 1 -3.18 -15.32 -10.24
CA MET A 1 -2.43 -14.72 -9.10
C MET A 1 -3.25 -14.91 -7.85
N GLU A 2 -2.73 -15.60 -6.86
CA GLU A 2 -3.48 -15.90 -5.62
C GLU A 2 -2.88 -15.05 -4.47
N LEU A 3 -3.65 -14.06 -4.01
CA LEU A 3 -3.34 -13.21 -2.86
C LEU A 3 -4.22 -13.52 -1.64
N SER A 4 -5.07 -14.55 -1.72
CA SER A 4 -6.00 -14.87 -0.63
C SER A 4 -5.26 -15.39 0.59
N LYS A 5 -5.49 -14.74 1.75
CA LYS A 5 -4.91 -15.08 3.05
C LYS A 5 -3.37 -15.11 3.04
N THR A 6 -2.76 -14.13 2.38
CA THR A 6 -1.30 -14.03 2.26
C THR A 6 -0.78 -12.73 2.88
N LEU A 7 0.54 -12.67 3.07
CA LEU A 7 1.22 -11.54 3.70
C LEU A 7 2.27 -10.96 2.78
N GLY A 8 2.35 -9.64 2.75
CA GLY A 8 3.39 -8.91 2.02
C GLY A 8 4.14 -7.93 2.91
N VAL A 9 5.22 -7.44 2.40
CA VAL A 9 6.00 -6.37 3.00
C VAL A 9 5.88 -5.13 2.15
N ILE A 10 5.67 -3.98 2.78
CA ILE A 10 5.79 -2.69 2.12
C ILE A 10 7.03 -1.96 2.63
N PHE A 11 7.82 -1.42 1.72
CA PHE A 11 9.05 -0.71 2.07
C PHE A 11 9.38 0.40 1.07
N ASN A 12 10.18 1.39 1.47
CA ASN A 12 10.58 2.52 0.62
C ASN A 12 11.72 2.15 -0.36
N ILE A 13 11.46 1.18 -1.21
CA ILE A 13 12.41 0.68 -2.21
C ILE A 13 12.88 1.79 -3.15
N GLU A 14 12.02 2.77 -3.44
CA GLU A 14 12.33 3.89 -4.32
C GLU A 14 13.47 4.80 -3.81
N LEU A 15 13.82 4.69 -2.53
CA LEU A 15 14.96 5.40 -1.92
C LEU A 15 16.24 4.55 -1.90
N MET A 16 16.16 3.25 -2.14
CA MET A 16 17.29 2.32 -2.10
C MET A 16 18.09 2.34 -3.40
N ARG A 17 19.39 2.05 -3.33
CA ARG A 17 20.20 1.71 -4.52
C ARG A 17 19.77 0.36 -5.08
N GLY A 18 19.96 0.12 -6.39
CA GLY A 18 19.51 -1.09 -7.07
C GLY A 18 20.00 -2.40 -6.44
N GLY A 19 21.28 -2.52 -6.11
CA GLY A 19 21.85 -3.72 -5.49
C GLY A 19 21.20 -4.07 -4.14
N PRO A 20 21.18 -3.18 -3.15
CA PRO A 20 20.46 -3.37 -1.89
C PRO A 20 18.96 -3.65 -2.08
N ALA A 21 18.28 -2.99 -3.02
CA ALA A 21 16.86 -3.25 -3.29
C ALA A 21 16.63 -4.69 -3.78
N ALA A 22 17.45 -5.16 -4.70
CA ALA A 22 17.39 -6.54 -5.20
C ALA A 22 17.71 -7.57 -4.09
N GLN A 23 18.69 -7.28 -3.24
CA GLN A 23 19.04 -8.14 -2.11
C GLN A 23 17.87 -8.24 -1.11
N PHE A 24 17.23 -7.11 -0.79
CA PHE A 24 16.07 -7.07 0.08
C PHE A 24 14.88 -7.86 -0.52
N ALA A 25 14.60 -7.70 -1.81
CA ALA A 25 13.55 -8.46 -2.47
C ALA A 25 13.78 -9.98 -2.39
N ARG A 26 15.01 -10.44 -2.65
CA ARG A 26 15.37 -11.85 -2.47
C ARG A 26 15.22 -12.32 -1.02
N GLN A 27 15.53 -11.48 -0.04
CA GLN A 27 15.33 -11.79 1.37
C GLN A 27 13.84 -11.94 1.71
N VAL A 28 13.00 -11.02 1.25
CA VAL A 28 11.54 -11.07 1.42
C VAL A 28 10.97 -12.36 0.81
N GLU A 29 11.40 -12.72 -0.41
CA GLU A 29 11.00 -13.96 -1.07
C GLU A 29 11.46 -15.21 -0.30
N LYS A 30 12.70 -15.24 0.15
CA LYS A 30 13.27 -16.35 0.92
C LYS A 30 12.58 -16.59 2.24
N LEU A 31 12.10 -15.54 2.90
CA LEU A 31 11.32 -15.59 4.14
C LEU A 31 9.86 -16.04 3.95
N GLY A 32 9.43 -16.28 2.71
CA GLY A 32 8.10 -16.80 2.40
C GLY A 32 7.00 -15.74 2.28
N TYR A 33 7.32 -14.46 2.32
CA TYR A 33 6.34 -13.43 1.98
C TYR A 33 5.92 -13.54 0.51
N SER A 34 4.65 -13.37 0.24
CA SER A 34 4.09 -13.51 -1.12
C SER A 34 4.31 -12.29 -2.00
N ALA A 35 4.49 -11.11 -1.41
CA ALA A 35 4.62 -9.85 -2.13
C ALA A 35 5.56 -8.85 -1.46
N LEU A 36 6.20 -8.02 -2.30
CA LEU A 36 6.90 -6.80 -1.88
C LEU A 36 6.26 -5.60 -2.55
N TRP A 37 5.86 -4.61 -1.74
CA TRP A 37 5.23 -3.38 -2.19
C TRP A 37 6.09 -2.16 -1.90
N TYR A 38 5.96 -1.12 -2.74
CA TYR A 38 6.71 0.13 -2.57
C TYR A 38 5.92 1.32 -3.13
N GLY A 39 6.21 2.50 -2.61
CA GLY A 39 5.56 3.74 -3.01
C GLY A 39 6.22 4.45 -4.20
N GLU A 40 5.60 5.52 -4.65
CA GLU A 40 6.19 6.49 -5.57
C GLU A 40 6.27 7.87 -4.90
N GLY A 41 7.47 8.26 -4.48
CA GLY A 41 7.72 9.61 -3.98
C GLY A 41 7.64 10.69 -5.07
N VAL A 42 7.46 11.94 -4.69
CA VAL A 42 7.37 13.09 -5.63
C VAL A 42 8.60 13.16 -6.53
N SER A 43 9.79 13.01 -5.96
CA SER A 43 11.09 13.00 -6.65
C SER A 43 11.73 11.61 -6.72
N GLY A 44 10.95 10.57 -6.42
CA GLY A 44 11.41 9.19 -6.44
C GLY A 44 11.73 8.67 -7.85
N ARG A 45 12.40 7.52 -7.90
CA ARG A 45 12.66 6.81 -9.15
C ARG A 45 11.35 6.29 -9.76
N ASP A 46 11.37 6.05 -11.05
CA ASP A 46 10.21 5.49 -11.75
C ASP A 46 9.84 4.10 -11.20
N PRO A 47 8.58 3.88 -10.79
CA PRO A 47 8.17 2.62 -10.15
C PRO A 47 8.19 1.43 -11.10
N PHE A 48 8.00 1.61 -12.40
CA PHE A 48 8.07 0.49 -13.35
C PHE A 48 9.50 0.02 -13.58
N VAL A 49 10.47 0.95 -13.60
CA VAL A 49 11.90 0.61 -13.66
C VAL A 49 12.31 -0.16 -12.40
N ILE A 50 11.84 0.28 -11.21
CA ILE A 50 12.07 -0.44 -9.95
C ILE A 50 11.41 -1.82 -10.01
N GLY A 51 10.14 -1.91 -10.39
CA GLY A 51 9.40 -3.17 -10.50
C GLY A 51 10.10 -4.19 -11.39
N GLY A 52 10.52 -3.76 -12.57
CA GLY A 52 11.29 -4.61 -13.50
C GLY A 52 12.59 -5.10 -12.88
N HIS A 53 13.33 -4.22 -12.19
CA HIS A 53 14.55 -4.60 -11.49
C HIS A 53 14.32 -5.63 -10.37
N LEU A 54 13.27 -5.47 -9.58
CA LEU A 54 12.94 -6.42 -8.51
C LEU A 54 12.51 -7.78 -9.08
N MET A 55 11.63 -7.79 -10.10
CA MET A 55 11.18 -9.02 -10.75
C MET A 55 12.31 -9.77 -11.49
N ALA A 56 13.28 -9.06 -12.05
CA ALA A 56 14.48 -9.67 -12.64
C ALA A 56 15.39 -10.35 -11.59
N ASN A 57 15.23 -10.02 -10.31
CA ASN A 57 16.06 -10.53 -9.20
C ASN A 57 15.30 -11.47 -8.25
N THR A 58 14.06 -11.84 -8.56
CA THR A 58 13.21 -12.77 -7.80
C THR A 58 12.52 -13.75 -8.75
N GLU A 59 12.10 -14.89 -8.24
CA GLU A 59 11.52 -15.96 -9.08
C GLU A 59 9.99 -15.89 -9.13
N LYS A 60 9.34 -15.76 -7.95
CA LYS A 60 7.88 -15.85 -7.78
C LYS A 60 7.27 -14.70 -7.00
N LEU A 61 8.09 -13.84 -6.37
CA LEU A 61 7.63 -12.74 -5.55
C LEU A 61 6.73 -11.81 -6.37
N LEU A 62 5.54 -11.53 -5.85
CA LEU A 62 4.67 -10.50 -6.42
C LEU A 62 5.22 -9.12 -6.10
N ILE A 63 5.19 -8.24 -7.07
CA ILE A 63 5.68 -6.87 -6.92
C ILE A 63 4.51 -5.90 -7.07
N GLY A 64 4.18 -5.20 -5.99
CA GLY A 64 3.06 -4.25 -5.95
C GLY A 64 3.52 -2.81 -5.71
N THR A 65 2.68 -1.87 -6.10
CA THR A 65 2.91 -0.44 -5.82
C THR A 65 1.91 0.10 -4.81
N SER A 66 2.39 0.84 -3.82
CA SER A 66 1.60 1.46 -2.73
C SER A 66 1.97 2.93 -2.55
N ILE A 67 1.59 3.73 -3.42
CA ILE A 67 0.89 3.63 -4.71
C ILE A 67 1.65 4.41 -5.78
N ILE A 68 1.34 4.15 -7.04
CA ILE A 68 1.74 5.04 -8.13
C ILE A 68 0.79 6.24 -8.15
N ASN A 69 1.38 7.42 -8.21
CA ASN A 69 0.66 8.68 -8.25
C ASN A 69 0.11 8.95 -9.67
N VAL A 70 -1.22 8.96 -9.82
CA VAL A 70 -1.89 9.20 -11.11
C VAL A 70 -1.60 10.57 -11.73
N TRP A 71 -1.15 11.55 -10.93
CA TRP A 71 -0.82 12.89 -11.42
C TRP A 71 0.54 12.97 -12.13
N LYS A 72 1.37 11.94 -12.04
CA LYS A 72 2.75 11.95 -12.59
C LYS A 72 2.84 11.45 -14.02
N ARG A 73 1.87 10.68 -14.52
CA ARG A 73 1.91 10.12 -15.88
C ARG A 73 0.54 9.99 -16.50
N SER A 74 0.50 9.93 -17.85
CA SER A 74 -0.76 9.72 -18.56
C SER A 74 -1.29 8.30 -18.37
N PRO A 75 -2.62 8.08 -18.46
CA PRO A 75 -3.24 6.76 -18.40
C PRO A 75 -2.66 5.76 -19.41
N ILE A 76 -2.40 6.20 -20.65
CA ILE A 76 -1.81 5.37 -21.71
C ILE A 76 -0.40 4.89 -21.30
N ALA A 77 0.45 5.79 -20.81
CA ALA A 77 1.79 5.43 -20.35
C ALA A 77 1.75 4.47 -19.16
N MET A 78 0.76 4.63 -18.28
CA MET A 78 0.52 3.72 -17.16
C MET A 78 0.18 2.30 -17.63
N VAL A 79 -0.77 2.19 -18.54
CA VAL A 79 -1.20 0.90 -19.12
C VAL A 79 -0.04 0.24 -19.87
N GLY A 80 0.65 0.98 -20.74
CA GLY A 80 1.77 0.46 -21.52
C GLY A 80 2.90 -0.10 -20.64
N ALA A 81 3.27 0.63 -19.58
CA ALA A 81 4.32 0.19 -18.67
C ALA A 81 3.91 -1.06 -17.85
N ALA A 82 2.67 -1.09 -17.33
CA ALA A 82 2.18 -2.25 -16.58
C ALA A 82 2.08 -3.51 -17.45
N LYS A 83 1.58 -3.37 -18.69
CA LYS A 83 1.52 -4.47 -19.65
C LYS A 83 2.92 -4.95 -20.07
N GLY A 84 3.87 -4.05 -20.30
CA GLY A 84 5.24 -4.41 -20.61
C GLY A 84 5.89 -5.23 -19.49
N LEU A 85 5.65 -4.90 -18.22
CA LEU A 85 6.13 -5.71 -17.11
C LEU A 85 5.46 -7.09 -17.07
N ALA A 86 4.15 -7.17 -17.32
CA ALA A 86 3.42 -8.44 -17.35
C ALA A 86 3.88 -9.34 -18.53
N GLU A 87 4.17 -8.76 -19.68
CA GLU A 87 4.70 -9.48 -20.84
C GLU A 87 6.11 -10.09 -20.56
N ILE A 88 7.00 -9.29 -19.93
CA ILE A 88 8.39 -9.71 -19.69
C ILE A 88 8.49 -10.71 -18.53
N TYR A 89 7.73 -10.51 -17.45
CA TYR A 89 7.90 -11.24 -16.19
C TYR A 89 6.70 -12.11 -15.79
N GLY A 90 5.66 -12.18 -16.64
CA GLY A 90 4.40 -12.85 -16.30
C GLY A 90 3.55 -12.05 -15.31
N PRO A 91 2.46 -12.64 -14.77
CA PRO A 91 1.45 -11.95 -13.96
C PRO A 91 1.92 -11.71 -12.52
N ARG A 92 3.12 -11.13 -12.34
CA ARG A 92 3.71 -10.85 -11.03
C ARG A 92 3.64 -9.38 -10.62
N PHE A 93 3.14 -8.49 -11.47
CA PHE A 93 3.02 -7.07 -11.15
C PHE A 93 1.60 -6.70 -10.72
N ILE A 94 1.47 -5.94 -9.62
CA ILE A 94 0.20 -5.43 -9.09
C ILE A 94 0.24 -3.91 -9.14
N LEU A 95 -0.68 -3.33 -9.89
CA LEU A 95 -0.75 -1.89 -10.12
C LEU A 95 -1.58 -1.20 -9.02
N GLY A 96 -0.93 -0.78 -7.96
CA GLY A 96 -1.55 0.07 -6.94
C GLY A 96 -1.57 1.54 -7.39
N LEU A 97 -2.74 2.15 -7.44
CA LEU A 97 -2.98 3.51 -7.91
C LEU A 97 -3.53 4.40 -6.80
N GLY A 98 -3.14 5.68 -6.79
CA GLY A 98 -3.66 6.63 -5.85
C GLY A 98 -3.58 8.08 -6.32
N VAL A 99 -4.44 8.91 -5.74
CA VAL A 99 -4.49 10.35 -6.02
C VAL A 99 -3.51 11.16 -5.17
N SER A 100 -2.72 10.51 -4.31
CA SER A 100 -1.77 11.18 -3.42
C SER A 100 -2.45 12.20 -2.48
N HIS A 101 -1.74 13.24 -2.10
CA HIS A 101 -2.19 14.29 -1.18
C HIS A 101 -1.88 15.66 -1.74
N ALA A 102 -2.67 16.67 -1.38
CA ALA A 102 -2.52 18.03 -1.89
C ALA A 102 -1.07 18.56 -1.85
N PRO A 103 -0.32 18.48 -0.74
CA PRO A 103 1.05 19.00 -0.71
C PRO A 103 2.01 18.29 -1.68
N ALA A 104 1.76 17.03 -2.01
CA ALA A 104 2.59 16.27 -2.95
C ALA A 104 2.25 16.60 -4.40
N VAL A 105 0.96 16.80 -4.70
CA VAL A 105 0.46 17.14 -6.04
C VAL A 105 0.83 18.58 -6.41
N GLU A 106 0.74 19.52 -5.47
CA GLU A 106 1.16 20.91 -5.62
C GLU A 106 2.66 21.03 -5.97
N LYS A 107 3.52 20.19 -5.36
CA LYS A 107 4.94 20.12 -5.73
C LYS A 107 5.19 19.67 -7.17
N LEU A 108 4.22 19.02 -7.80
CA LEU A 108 4.25 18.67 -9.23
C LEU A 108 3.75 19.82 -10.12
N GLY A 109 3.39 20.98 -9.55
CA GLY A 109 2.79 22.11 -10.28
C GLY A 109 1.36 21.83 -10.73
N ARG A 110 0.63 20.92 -10.05
CA ARG A 110 -0.74 20.55 -10.38
C ARG A 110 -1.69 20.96 -9.26
N SER A 111 -2.97 21.19 -9.59
CA SER A 111 -4.03 21.42 -8.62
C SER A 111 -4.59 20.08 -8.11
N TYR A 112 -4.80 19.99 -6.79
CA TYR A 112 -5.41 18.83 -6.13
C TYR A 112 -6.93 19.04 -5.98
N ASP A 113 -7.61 19.06 -7.12
CA ASP A 113 -9.06 19.28 -7.17
C ASP A 113 -9.79 17.96 -7.45
N ARG A 114 -10.90 17.74 -6.73
CA ARG A 114 -11.82 16.62 -6.95
C ARG A 114 -11.12 15.27 -7.13
N PRO A 115 -10.34 14.79 -6.14
CA PRO A 115 -9.50 13.59 -6.28
C PRO A 115 -10.29 12.33 -6.67
N TYR A 116 -11.54 12.19 -6.23
CA TYR A 116 -12.44 11.11 -6.66
C TYR A 116 -12.71 11.18 -8.17
N SER A 117 -13.13 12.34 -8.67
CA SER A 117 -13.43 12.51 -10.12
C SER A 117 -12.17 12.33 -10.96
N ALA A 118 -11.01 12.78 -10.47
CA ALA A 118 -9.73 12.58 -11.13
C ALA A 118 -9.38 11.08 -11.26
N MET A 119 -9.58 10.30 -10.21
CA MET A 119 -9.34 8.85 -10.26
C MET A 119 -10.32 8.17 -11.21
N ALA A 120 -11.63 8.45 -11.12
CA ALA A 120 -12.64 7.85 -11.98
C ALA A 120 -12.36 8.15 -13.48
N HIS A 121 -12.02 9.39 -13.80
CA HIS A 121 -11.65 9.78 -15.17
C HIS A 121 -10.36 9.08 -15.63
N TYR A 122 -9.36 8.99 -14.75
CA TYR A 122 -8.11 8.31 -15.06
C TYR A 122 -8.31 6.83 -15.39
N LEU A 123 -9.15 6.13 -14.63
CA LEU A 123 -9.49 4.73 -14.87
C LEU A 123 -10.23 4.56 -16.19
N ALA A 124 -11.21 5.42 -16.47
CA ALA A 124 -11.93 5.40 -17.75
C ALA A 124 -11.00 5.60 -18.96
N GLU A 125 -10.03 6.52 -18.86
CA GLU A 125 -9.02 6.71 -19.91
C GLU A 125 -8.01 5.55 -20.01
N MET A 126 -7.76 4.81 -18.93
CA MET A 126 -6.95 3.59 -18.97
C MET A 126 -7.65 2.48 -19.76
N ASP A 127 -8.97 2.40 -19.68
CA ASP A 127 -9.76 1.36 -20.36
C ASP A 127 -10.17 1.77 -21.78
N HIS A 128 -10.41 3.05 -22.00
CA HIS A 128 -10.88 3.61 -23.26
C HIS A 128 -10.07 4.86 -23.65
N PRO A 129 -8.81 4.70 -24.10
CA PRO A 129 -7.95 5.83 -24.45
C PRO A 129 -8.52 6.61 -25.63
N ALA A 130 -8.96 7.85 -25.38
CA ALA A 130 -9.54 8.70 -26.40
C ALA A 130 -8.53 8.99 -27.54
N GLY A 131 -8.95 8.80 -28.78
CA GLY A 131 -8.19 9.18 -29.97
C GLY A 131 -7.00 8.28 -30.34
N HIS A 132 -6.85 7.12 -29.73
CA HIS A 132 -5.78 6.17 -30.08
C HIS A 132 -6.37 4.97 -30.81
N ALA A 133 -6.06 4.88 -32.12
CA ALA A 133 -6.48 3.79 -32.99
C ALA A 133 -5.64 2.50 -32.79
N ALA A 134 -4.56 2.54 -32.02
CA ALA A 134 -3.75 1.37 -31.76
C ALA A 134 -4.38 0.53 -30.64
N GLU A 135 -4.68 -0.72 -30.94
CA GLU A 135 -5.05 -1.69 -29.90
C GLU A 135 -3.93 -1.74 -28.84
N PRO A 136 -4.30 -1.72 -27.56
CA PRO A 136 -3.31 -1.90 -26.52
C PRO A 136 -2.60 -3.26 -26.71
N PRO A 137 -1.30 -3.40 -26.34
CA PRO A 137 -0.58 -4.67 -26.47
C PRO A 137 -1.42 -5.84 -25.97
N ALA A 138 -1.44 -6.93 -26.71
CA ALA A 138 -2.10 -8.17 -26.28
C ALA A 138 -1.51 -8.65 -24.94
N GLY A 139 -2.34 -9.12 -24.05
CA GLY A 139 -1.90 -9.65 -22.74
C GLY A 139 -2.89 -9.33 -21.63
N GLU A 140 -2.83 -10.09 -20.54
CA GLU A 140 -3.61 -9.82 -19.35
C GLU A 140 -3.17 -8.50 -18.72
N ARG A 141 -4.13 -7.68 -18.29
CA ARG A 141 -3.80 -6.47 -17.55
C ARG A 141 -3.33 -6.82 -16.13
N ALA A 142 -2.39 -6.04 -15.63
CA ALA A 142 -2.03 -6.11 -14.22
C ALA A 142 -3.25 -5.77 -13.35
N PRO A 143 -3.49 -6.50 -12.25
CA PRO A 143 -4.55 -6.15 -11.30
C PRO A 143 -4.39 -4.71 -10.81
N ARG A 144 -5.50 -3.96 -10.78
CA ARG A 144 -5.56 -2.57 -10.31
C ARG A 144 -6.08 -2.52 -8.90
N ILE A 145 -5.31 -1.98 -7.99
CA ILE A 145 -5.69 -1.82 -6.59
C ILE A 145 -5.69 -0.32 -6.26
N LEU A 146 -6.82 0.22 -5.78
CA LEU A 146 -6.91 1.65 -5.49
C LEU A 146 -6.62 1.95 -4.03
N ALA A 147 -5.83 3.00 -3.78
CA ALA A 147 -5.75 3.59 -2.45
C ALA A 147 -7.11 4.18 -2.06
N ALA A 148 -7.77 3.60 -1.07
CA ALA A 148 -9.14 3.93 -0.73
C ALA A 148 -9.37 3.93 0.79
N LEU A 149 -9.89 5.04 1.33
CA LEU A 149 -10.23 5.18 2.74
C LEU A 149 -11.73 5.38 2.94
N GLY A 150 -12.32 6.31 2.20
CA GLY A 150 -13.72 6.65 2.34
C GLY A 150 -14.63 5.81 1.46
N PRO A 151 -15.96 5.78 1.77
CA PRO A 151 -16.92 4.92 1.08
C PRO A 151 -16.92 5.11 -0.44
N ARG A 152 -16.92 6.35 -0.92
CA ARG A 152 -16.95 6.62 -2.37
C ARG A 152 -15.75 6.04 -3.13
N MET A 153 -14.55 6.10 -2.55
CA MET A 153 -13.36 5.52 -3.20
C MET A 153 -13.36 4.00 -3.09
N LEU A 154 -13.90 3.43 -2.00
CA LEU A 154 -14.14 1.99 -1.87
C LEU A 154 -15.18 1.49 -2.88
N GLU A 155 -16.28 2.23 -3.09
CA GLU A 155 -17.25 1.94 -4.14
C GLU A 155 -16.61 1.98 -5.54
N LEU A 156 -15.81 3.01 -5.84
CA LEU A 156 -15.05 3.07 -7.09
C LEU A 156 -14.09 1.88 -7.25
N SER A 157 -13.44 1.45 -6.15
CA SER A 157 -12.58 0.27 -6.16
C SER A 157 -13.35 -1.01 -6.47
N ARG A 158 -14.59 -1.13 -5.96
CA ARG A 158 -15.50 -2.24 -6.24
C ARG A 158 -15.93 -2.28 -7.70
N ASP A 159 -16.25 -1.12 -8.27
CA ASP A 159 -16.92 -1.02 -9.56
C ASP A 159 -15.93 -0.96 -10.73
N GLU A 160 -14.73 -0.37 -10.55
CA GLU A 160 -13.80 -0.03 -11.63
C GLU A 160 -12.36 -0.59 -11.42
N ALA A 161 -12.15 -1.38 -10.36
CA ALA A 161 -10.83 -1.95 -10.05
C ALA A 161 -10.94 -3.39 -9.53
N ASP A 162 -9.80 -4.02 -9.25
CA ASP A 162 -9.74 -5.38 -8.73
C ASP A 162 -9.65 -5.41 -7.19
N GLY A 163 -9.57 -4.23 -6.55
CA GLY A 163 -9.52 -4.15 -5.10
C GLY A 163 -9.15 -2.79 -4.56
N ALA A 164 -9.06 -2.74 -3.23
CA ALA A 164 -8.74 -1.55 -2.44
C ALA A 164 -7.54 -1.80 -1.52
N HIS A 165 -6.74 -0.75 -1.34
CA HIS A 165 -5.59 -0.69 -0.45
C HIS A 165 -5.80 0.45 0.57
N PRO A 166 -6.48 0.18 1.70
CA PRO A 166 -6.53 1.10 2.82
C PRO A 166 -5.16 1.25 3.48
N TYR A 167 -4.85 2.46 3.92
CA TYR A 167 -3.58 2.80 4.53
C TYR A 167 -3.80 3.57 5.82
N PHE A 168 -3.00 3.28 6.87
CA PHE A 168 -3.10 3.94 8.17
C PHE A 168 -4.49 3.77 8.80
N VAL A 169 -4.95 2.52 8.94
CA VAL A 169 -6.31 2.18 9.35
C VAL A 169 -6.35 1.17 10.50
N PRO A 170 -7.35 1.27 11.41
CA PRO A 170 -7.61 0.24 12.40
C PRO A 170 -8.38 -0.95 11.80
N VAL A 171 -8.49 -2.05 12.54
CA VAL A 171 -9.20 -3.28 12.11
C VAL A 171 -10.67 -3.03 11.76
N GLU A 172 -11.33 -2.13 12.49
CA GLU A 172 -12.74 -1.73 12.26
C GLU A 172 -12.93 -1.15 10.86
N HIS A 173 -11.92 -0.45 10.34
CA HIS A 173 -11.94 0.02 8.95
C HIS A 173 -11.90 -1.14 7.97
N THR A 174 -11.16 -2.21 8.24
CA THR A 174 -11.10 -3.38 7.36
C THR A 174 -12.47 -4.04 7.25
N SER A 175 -13.18 -4.22 8.37
CA SER A 175 -14.56 -4.72 8.37
C SER A 175 -15.51 -3.81 7.57
N PHE A 176 -15.41 -2.50 7.76
CA PHE A 176 -16.18 -1.51 7.01
C PHE A 176 -15.86 -1.56 5.51
N ALA A 177 -14.57 -1.59 5.16
CA ALA A 177 -14.14 -1.65 3.76
C ALA A 177 -14.64 -2.93 3.06
N ARG A 178 -14.60 -4.07 3.75
CA ARG A 178 -15.14 -5.34 3.22
C ARG A 178 -16.65 -5.25 2.97
N GLN A 179 -17.41 -4.61 3.87
CA GLN A 179 -18.84 -4.40 3.67
C GLN A 179 -19.15 -3.57 2.42
N VAL A 180 -18.37 -2.51 2.15
CA VAL A 180 -18.55 -1.64 0.99
C VAL A 180 -18.10 -2.33 -0.31
N LEU A 181 -16.97 -3.03 -0.28
CA LEU A 181 -16.41 -3.73 -1.45
C LEU A 181 -17.24 -4.96 -1.85
N GLY A 182 -17.90 -5.61 -0.89
CA GLY A 182 -18.47 -6.94 -1.14
C GLY A 182 -17.38 -8.03 -1.18
N PRO A 183 -17.70 -9.27 -1.56
CA PRO A 183 -16.79 -10.41 -1.41
C PRO A 183 -15.75 -10.57 -2.53
N ALA A 184 -15.96 -10.00 -3.70
CA ALA A 184 -15.15 -10.30 -4.88
C ALA A 184 -13.85 -9.47 -5.00
N PRO A 185 -13.85 -8.13 -4.81
CA PRO A 185 -12.63 -7.34 -4.93
C PRO A 185 -11.65 -7.59 -3.78
N LEU A 186 -10.36 -7.55 -4.09
CA LEU A 186 -9.29 -7.71 -3.09
C LEU A 186 -9.29 -6.57 -2.07
N LEU A 187 -9.13 -6.90 -0.80
CA LEU A 187 -8.94 -5.93 0.29
C LEU A 187 -7.56 -6.12 0.89
N ILE A 188 -6.70 -5.11 0.72
CA ILE A 188 -5.29 -5.16 1.04
C ILE A 188 -4.92 -4.01 1.99
N PRO A 189 -5.25 -4.08 3.29
CA PRO A 189 -4.84 -3.03 4.23
C PRO A 189 -3.33 -3.02 4.46
N GLU A 190 -2.77 -1.82 4.59
CA GLU A 190 -1.44 -1.63 5.17
C GLU A 190 -1.55 -1.63 6.69
N MET A 191 -0.54 -2.18 7.35
CA MET A 191 -0.35 -2.15 8.78
C MET A 191 1.10 -1.80 9.10
N ALA A 192 1.34 -0.58 9.58
CA ALA A 192 2.64 -0.21 10.13
C ALA A 192 2.93 -1.04 11.40
N VAL A 193 4.15 -1.52 11.54
CA VAL A 193 4.55 -2.39 12.65
C VAL A 193 5.90 -1.96 13.24
N VAL A 194 6.06 -2.13 14.55
CA VAL A 194 7.34 -1.94 15.24
C VAL A 194 7.81 -3.29 15.79
N LEU A 195 8.95 -3.77 15.31
CA LEU A 195 9.47 -5.09 15.72
C LEU A 195 10.01 -5.10 17.15
N GLU A 196 10.38 -3.94 17.69
CA GLU A 196 10.81 -3.77 19.07
C GLU A 196 9.67 -4.11 20.04
N SER A 197 9.99 -4.91 21.05
CA SER A 197 9.04 -5.34 22.08
C SER A 197 8.98 -4.39 23.26
N ASP A 198 9.99 -3.54 23.49
CA ASP A 198 9.94 -2.50 24.51
C ASP A 198 8.91 -1.43 24.15
N ARG A 199 7.90 -1.26 25.02
CA ARG A 199 6.78 -0.37 24.77
C ARG A 199 7.22 1.10 24.60
N SER A 200 8.19 1.56 25.36
CA SER A 200 8.63 2.96 25.30
C SER A 200 9.31 3.27 23.97
N ALA A 201 10.22 2.39 23.54
CA ALA A 201 10.89 2.49 22.26
C ALA A 201 9.89 2.36 21.09
N ALA A 202 8.95 1.42 21.20
CA ALA A 202 7.90 1.23 20.19
C ALA A 202 6.99 2.45 20.05
N LEU A 203 6.55 3.05 21.16
CA LEU A 203 5.75 4.29 21.13
C LEU A 203 6.53 5.46 20.53
N ALA A 204 7.83 5.57 20.81
CA ALA A 204 8.66 6.62 20.23
C ALA A 204 8.73 6.50 18.70
N ALA A 205 8.98 5.29 18.18
CA ALA A 205 8.99 4.99 16.75
C ALA A 205 7.62 5.27 16.11
N ALA A 206 6.55 4.79 16.71
CA ALA A 206 5.19 4.98 16.24
C ALA A 206 4.79 6.47 16.17
N ARG A 207 5.14 7.28 17.17
CA ARG A 207 4.88 8.72 17.19
C ARG A 207 5.58 9.47 16.06
N GLY A 208 6.79 9.07 15.72
CA GLY A 208 7.53 9.61 14.56
C GLY A 208 6.76 9.36 13.24
N TYR A 209 6.16 8.20 13.11
CA TYR A 209 5.36 7.82 11.95
C TYR A 209 3.98 8.52 11.94
N THR A 210 3.20 8.40 13.00
CA THR A 210 1.84 8.96 13.09
C THR A 210 1.81 10.47 12.92
N SER A 211 2.79 11.21 13.46
CA SER A 211 2.88 12.66 13.32
C SER A 211 2.90 13.14 11.87
N ARG A 212 3.36 12.32 10.93
CA ARG A 212 3.37 12.65 9.50
C ARG A 212 1.96 12.53 8.89
N TYR A 213 1.25 11.44 9.21
CA TYR A 213 -0.07 11.15 8.63
C TYR A 213 -1.19 11.95 9.29
N LEU A 214 -1.10 12.26 10.59
CA LEU A 214 -2.09 13.06 11.28
C LEU A 214 -2.13 14.55 10.86
N ARG A 215 -1.17 14.99 10.04
CA ARG A 215 -1.22 16.29 9.36
C ARG A 215 -2.09 16.28 8.10
N LEU A 216 -2.51 15.12 7.65
CA LEU A 216 -3.23 14.94 6.40
C LEU A 216 -4.72 14.76 6.69
N PRO A 217 -5.59 15.71 6.26
CA PRO A 217 -7.01 15.74 6.66
C PRO A 217 -7.80 14.48 6.29
N ASN A 218 -7.43 13.77 5.22
CA ASN A 218 -8.09 12.55 4.79
C ASN A 218 -7.95 11.43 5.83
N TYR A 219 -6.78 11.26 6.44
CA TYR A 219 -6.57 10.25 7.49
C TYR A 219 -7.31 10.62 8.77
N VAL A 220 -7.19 11.87 9.22
CA VAL A 220 -7.93 12.35 10.40
C VAL A 220 -9.44 12.19 10.22
N SER A 221 -9.97 12.57 9.06
CA SER A 221 -11.40 12.41 8.76
C SER A 221 -11.82 10.94 8.72
N ASN A 222 -10.96 10.06 8.25
CA ASN A 222 -11.22 8.63 8.26
C ASN A 222 -11.24 8.07 9.68
N LEU A 223 -10.23 8.36 10.50
CA LEU A 223 -10.13 7.91 11.89
C LEU A 223 -11.32 8.36 12.73
N ARG A 224 -11.83 9.59 12.52
CA ARG A 224 -13.02 10.10 13.20
C ARG A 224 -14.27 9.25 12.97
N ARG A 225 -14.41 8.60 11.81
CA ARG A 225 -15.53 7.67 11.55
C ARG A 225 -15.52 6.46 12.46
N PHE A 226 -14.34 6.09 12.96
CA PHE A 226 -14.13 4.96 13.84
C PHE A 226 -13.96 5.35 15.31
N GLY A 227 -14.39 6.58 15.67
CA GLY A 227 -14.46 7.03 17.06
C GLY A 227 -13.15 7.55 17.64
N TYR A 228 -12.16 7.88 16.78
CA TYR A 228 -10.94 8.58 17.23
C TYR A 228 -11.16 10.08 17.16
N GLY A 229 -11.30 10.71 18.34
CA GLY A 229 -11.61 12.12 18.49
C GLY A 229 -10.41 13.04 18.22
N THR A 230 -10.62 14.32 18.57
CA THR A 230 -9.57 15.34 18.43
C THR A 230 -8.37 15.03 19.33
N GLU A 231 -8.62 14.54 20.54
CA GLU A 231 -7.61 14.13 21.52
C GLU A 231 -6.76 12.95 20.99
N ASP A 232 -7.37 12.03 20.24
CA ASP A 232 -6.67 10.90 19.64
C ASP A 232 -5.82 11.31 18.44
N THR A 233 -6.26 12.31 17.68
CA THR A 233 -5.65 12.69 16.39
C THR A 233 -4.77 13.94 16.49
N ALA A 234 -4.58 14.49 17.68
CA ALA A 234 -3.72 15.65 17.91
C ALA A 234 -2.22 15.26 17.93
N GLY A 235 -1.37 16.14 17.40
CA GLY A 235 0.09 16.01 17.47
C GLY A 235 0.61 14.72 16.82
N SER A 236 1.15 13.82 17.65
CA SER A 236 1.65 12.51 17.24
C SER A 236 0.68 11.35 17.51
N GLY A 237 -0.55 11.67 17.89
CA GLY A 237 -1.58 10.68 18.23
C GLY A 237 -1.55 10.22 19.70
N SER A 238 -2.74 9.84 20.20
CA SER A 238 -2.86 9.21 21.51
C SER A 238 -2.29 7.79 21.51
N GLU A 239 -1.95 7.25 22.69
CA GLU A 239 -1.56 5.85 22.80
C GLU A 239 -2.68 4.91 22.36
N ARG A 240 -3.94 5.25 22.67
CA ARG A 240 -5.12 4.52 22.20
C ARG A 240 -5.14 4.37 20.67
N LEU A 241 -4.89 5.45 19.93
CA LEU A 241 -4.83 5.41 18.48
C LEU A 241 -3.62 4.60 17.99
N ILE A 242 -2.45 4.84 18.57
CA ILE A 242 -1.21 4.13 18.20
C ILE A 242 -1.39 2.63 18.41
N ASP A 243 -1.87 2.20 19.56
CA ASP A 243 -2.11 0.79 19.88
C ASP A 243 -3.12 0.12 18.92
N ALA A 244 -4.05 0.89 18.39
CA ALA A 244 -5.04 0.39 17.43
C ALA A 244 -4.47 0.14 16.02
N ILE A 245 -3.54 0.99 15.57
CA ILE A 245 -3.07 0.98 14.17
C ILE A 245 -1.62 0.53 13.99
N ILE A 246 -0.79 0.56 15.05
CA ILE A 246 0.63 0.21 14.99
C ILE A 246 0.98 -0.80 16.09
N PRO A 247 0.75 -2.11 15.86
CA PRO A 247 1.15 -3.13 16.81
C PRO A 247 2.66 -3.21 16.94
N HIS A 248 3.15 -3.58 18.13
CA HIS A 248 4.57 -3.74 18.40
C HIS A 248 4.91 -5.10 19.01
N GLY A 249 6.10 -5.60 18.69
CA GLY A 249 6.54 -6.94 19.04
C GLY A 249 5.90 -8.04 18.19
N PRO A 250 6.65 -9.10 17.82
CA PRO A 250 6.20 -10.08 16.83
C PRO A 250 4.86 -10.75 17.17
N ALA A 251 4.62 -11.10 18.43
CA ALA A 251 3.38 -11.77 18.85
C ALA A 251 2.14 -10.88 18.70
N VAL A 252 2.23 -9.59 19.07
CA VAL A 252 1.12 -8.63 18.93
C VAL A 252 0.87 -8.31 17.46
N ILE A 253 1.92 -8.24 16.65
CA ILE A 253 1.82 -8.05 15.21
C ILE A 253 1.09 -9.24 14.57
N ALA A 254 1.45 -10.47 14.92
CA ALA A 254 0.79 -11.67 14.41
C ALA A 254 -0.70 -11.70 14.77
N GLU A 255 -1.06 -11.37 16.00
CA GLU A 255 -2.46 -11.29 16.43
C GLU A 255 -3.24 -10.21 15.68
N ARG A 256 -2.66 -9.00 15.52
CA ARG A 256 -3.32 -7.93 14.75
C ARG A 256 -3.47 -8.28 13.27
N THR A 257 -2.50 -8.98 12.70
CA THR A 257 -2.58 -9.49 11.31
C THR A 257 -3.76 -10.45 11.17
N ARG A 258 -3.93 -11.40 12.12
CA ARG A 258 -5.07 -12.32 12.14
C ARG A 258 -6.40 -11.57 12.24
N GLN A 259 -6.49 -10.55 13.09
CA GLN A 259 -7.68 -9.71 13.21
C GLN A 259 -8.05 -9.01 11.89
N HIS A 260 -7.08 -8.49 11.12
CA HIS A 260 -7.34 -7.93 9.80
C HIS A 260 -7.85 -9.00 8.81
N LEU A 261 -7.27 -10.19 8.81
CA LEU A 261 -7.72 -11.30 7.95
C LEU A 261 -9.14 -11.76 8.32
N GLU A 262 -9.46 -11.89 9.60
CA GLU A 262 -10.80 -12.22 10.10
C GLU A 262 -11.82 -11.11 9.79
N ALA A 263 -11.38 -9.85 9.79
CA ALA A 263 -12.18 -8.69 9.39
C ALA A 263 -12.43 -8.62 7.87
N GLY A 264 -11.88 -9.55 7.09
CA GLY A 264 -12.12 -9.70 5.66
C GLY A 264 -10.99 -9.19 4.76
N ALA A 265 -9.79 -8.93 5.27
CA ALA A 265 -8.64 -8.70 4.39
C ALA A 265 -8.27 -9.99 3.64
N ASP A 266 -7.91 -9.85 2.36
CA ASP A 266 -7.36 -10.95 1.57
C ASP A 266 -5.84 -11.03 1.70
N HIS A 267 -5.21 -9.90 1.92
CA HIS A 267 -3.77 -9.75 2.01
C HIS A 267 -3.43 -8.59 2.96
N VAL A 268 -2.49 -8.78 3.86
CA VAL A 268 -2.05 -7.72 4.78
C VAL A 268 -0.63 -7.29 4.44
N LEU A 269 -0.43 -5.99 4.25
CA LEU A 269 0.88 -5.40 3.99
C LEU A 269 1.52 -4.90 5.28
N LEU A 270 2.58 -5.55 5.69
CA LEU A 270 3.34 -5.18 6.88
C LEU A 270 4.37 -4.11 6.52
N GLN A 271 4.31 -2.98 7.20
CA GLN A 271 5.26 -1.88 7.04
C GLN A 271 6.15 -1.73 8.28
N PRO A 272 7.32 -2.36 8.31
CA PRO A 272 8.23 -2.23 9.44
C PRO A 272 8.76 -0.81 9.58
N LEU A 273 8.67 -0.25 10.79
CA LEU A 273 9.20 1.07 11.12
C LEU A 273 10.56 0.94 11.81
N GLY A 274 11.49 1.83 11.46
CA GLY A 274 12.74 1.99 12.19
C GLY A 274 12.54 2.66 13.56
N ALA A 275 13.59 2.66 14.38
CA ALA A 275 13.57 3.20 15.75
C ALA A 275 13.15 4.68 15.86
N ASP A 276 13.34 5.45 14.79
CA ASP A 276 12.94 6.86 14.67
C ASP A 276 11.60 7.06 13.96
N GLY A 277 10.85 5.96 13.74
CA GLY A 277 9.67 5.95 12.87
C GLY A 277 10.02 6.11 11.39
N GLY A 278 11.30 6.02 11.03
CA GLY A 278 11.82 6.00 9.67
C GLY A 278 11.76 4.60 9.05
N PHE A 279 12.42 4.46 7.91
CA PHE A 279 12.41 3.24 7.11
C PHE A 279 13.82 2.64 7.05
N ALA A 280 14.35 2.22 8.21
CA ALA A 280 15.56 1.40 8.24
C ALA A 280 15.23 -0.02 7.77
N LEU A 281 16.18 -0.66 7.05
CA LEU A 281 16.02 -2.07 6.65
C LEU A 281 15.87 -2.95 7.90
N PRO A 282 14.70 -3.56 8.11
CA PRO A 282 14.46 -4.38 9.29
C PRO A 282 15.01 -5.79 9.10
N ASP A 283 15.35 -6.45 10.20
CA ASP A 283 15.42 -7.90 10.23
C ASP A 283 14.00 -8.46 10.26
N LEU A 284 13.54 -9.01 9.15
CA LEU A 284 12.19 -9.57 9.00
C LEU A 284 12.07 -11.01 9.50
N ALA A 285 13.17 -11.68 9.85
CA ALA A 285 13.14 -13.10 10.22
C ALA A 285 12.30 -13.39 11.47
N PRO A 286 12.43 -12.63 12.58
CA PRO A 286 11.57 -12.85 13.77
C PRO A 286 10.08 -12.64 13.48
N LEU A 287 9.76 -11.70 12.58
CA LEU A 287 8.38 -11.45 12.18
C LEU A 287 7.85 -12.58 11.29
N ALA A 288 8.63 -13.06 10.33
CA ALA A 288 8.25 -14.20 9.50
C ALA A 288 7.99 -15.47 10.34
N GLU A 289 8.81 -15.72 11.37
CA GLU A 289 8.62 -16.82 12.29
C GLU A 289 7.31 -16.70 13.09
N ALA A 290 7.02 -15.51 13.65
CA ALA A 290 5.79 -15.26 14.39
C ALA A 290 4.52 -15.36 13.51
N LEU A 291 4.64 -15.13 12.22
CA LEU A 291 3.55 -15.17 11.23
C LEU A 291 3.36 -16.54 10.58
N ALA A 292 4.22 -17.52 10.82
CA ALA A 292 4.16 -18.84 10.18
C ALA A 292 2.86 -19.63 10.47
N GLY A 293 2.05 -19.18 11.42
CA GLY A 293 0.76 -19.78 11.78
C GLY A 293 -0.47 -18.89 11.54
N VAL A 294 -0.31 -17.80 10.82
CA VAL A 294 -1.38 -16.78 10.54
C VAL A 294 -2.03 -17.01 9.14
#